data_2a59a9dfdc043d167b3ac3f535fb4b84
#
_entry.id   2a59a9dfdc043d167b3ac3f535fb4b84
#
_cell.length_a   1.000
_cell.length_b   1.000
_cell.length_c   1.000
_cell.angle_alpha   90.00
_cell.angle_beta   90.00
_cell.angle_gamma   90.00
#
_symmetry.space_group_name_H-M   'P 1'
#
loop_
_entity.id
_entity.type
_entity.pdbx_description
1 polymer ?
#
loop_
_entity_poly.entity_id
_entity_poly.type
_entity_poly.pdbx_seq_one_letter_code
_entity_poly.pdbx_strand_id
1 'polypeptide(L)'
;MKKIICSLLFIPILAACKKEETAPTEKTYSVKYEVVGTPQQNSNISGSISYISKNSPTATGSWSISGWSVTESNWALKPGDKVGFTATLSNLASYQAAIIVDGVMCEFDLAATTLPLNYPITLSYTIE
;
A
#
# COMPACT_ATOMS: atom_id res chain seq x y z
N MET A 1 -31.28 -61.38 -52.15
CA MET A 1 -29.99 -60.82 -51.64
C MET A 1 -30.24 -59.43 -51.09
N LYS A 2 -30.29 -59.31 -49.74
CA LYS A 2 -30.49 -58.02 -49.11
C LYS A 2 -29.13 -57.49 -48.65
N LYS A 3 -28.70 -56.38 -49.22
CA LYS A 3 -27.47 -55.68 -48.77
C LYS A 3 -27.79 -54.85 -47.56
N ILE A 4 -27.21 -55.16 -46.41
CA ILE A 4 -27.25 -54.39 -45.20
C ILE A 4 -26.10 -53.36 -45.29
N ILE A 5 -26.46 -52.09 -45.40
CA ILE A 5 -25.50 -50.97 -45.34
C ILE A 5 -25.39 -50.59 -43.87
N CYS A 6 -24.27 -50.93 -43.21
CA CYS A 6 -23.88 -50.43 -41.89
C CYS A 6 -23.37 -49.00 -42.04
N SER A 7 -24.24 -48.05 -41.72
CA SER A 7 -23.83 -46.62 -41.61
C SER A 7 -23.11 -46.45 -40.28
N LEU A 8 -21.77 -46.30 -40.34
CA LEU A 8 -20.92 -45.97 -39.19
C LEU A 8 -21.09 -44.46 -38.90
N LEU A 9 -21.83 -44.18 -37.86
CA LEU A 9 -21.98 -42.79 -37.36
C LEU A 9 -20.71 -42.41 -36.61
N PHE A 10 -19.84 -41.64 -37.26
CA PHE A 10 -18.64 -41.09 -36.64
C PHE A 10 -19.07 -39.84 -35.85
N ILE A 11 -19.13 -39.96 -34.52
CA ILE A 11 -19.34 -38.82 -33.61
C ILE A 11 -17.97 -38.21 -33.30
N PRO A 12 -17.67 -36.99 -33.76
CA PRO A 12 -16.46 -36.31 -33.30
C PRO A 12 -16.65 -35.87 -31.85
N ILE A 13 -15.95 -36.50 -30.95
CA ILE A 13 -15.80 -36.03 -29.57
C ILE A 13 -14.96 -34.77 -29.65
N LEU A 14 -15.60 -33.62 -29.65
CA LEU A 14 -14.97 -32.34 -29.38
C LEU A 14 -14.54 -32.34 -27.89
N ALA A 15 -13.30 -32.75 -27.63
CA ALA A 15 -12.63 -32.48 -26.37
C ALA A 15 -12.45 -30.96 -26.26
N ALA A 16 -13.43 -30.30 -25.64
CA ALA A 16 -13.27 -28.92 -25.22
C ALA A 16 -12.19 -28.93 -24.14
N CYS A 17 -10.94 -28.64 -24.51
CA CYS A 17 -9.93 -28.18 -23.58
C CYS A 17 -10.47 -26.88 -22.96
N LYS A 18 -11.13 -26.99 -21.80
CA LYS A 18 -11.27 -25.86 -20.89
C LYS A 18 -9.86 -25.52 -20.45
N LYS A 19 -9.30 -24.48 -21.08
CA LYS A 19 -8.18 -23.75 -20.53
C LYS A 19 -8.69 -23.23 -19.19
N GLU A 20 -8.29 -23.85 -18.10
CA GLU A 20 -8.44 -23.26 -16.77
C GLU A 20 -7.67 -21.95 -16.84
N GLU A 21 -8.38 -20.84 -17.03
CA GLU A 21 -7.83 -19.53 -16.73
C GLU A 21 -7.55 -19.56 -15.22
N THR A 22 -6.30 -19.77 -14.88
CA THR A 22 -5.80 -19.54 -13.53
C THR A 22 -6.09 -18.10 -13.25
N ALA A 23 -7.06 -17.82 -12.35
CA ALA A 23 -7.35 -16.47 -11.92
C ALA A 23 -6.03 -15.81 -11.50
N PRO A 24 -5.73 -14.58 -11.96
CA PRO A 24 -4.48 -13.93 -11.58
C PRO A 24 -4.43 -13.86 -10.07
N THR A 25 -3.37 -14.43 -9.49
CA THR A 25 -3.15 -14.39 -8.04
C THR A 25 -3.04 -12.91 -7.68
N GLU A 26 -3.98 -12.39 -6.89
CA GLU A 26 -3.93 -11.01 -6.43
C GLU A 26 -2.64 -10.80 -5.65
N LYS A 27 -1.82 -9.88 -6.13
CA LYS A 27 -0.58 -9.52 -5.45
C LYS A 27 -0.94 -8.72 -4.20
N THR A 28 -0.41 -9.14 -3.07
CA THR A 28 -0.55 -8.41 -1.81
C THR A 28 0.76 -7.75 -1.44
N TYR A 29 0.67 -6.63 -0.77
CA TYR A 29 1.79 -5.78 -0.37
C TYR A 29 1.81 -5.59 1.14
N SER A 30 2.99 -5.32 1.67
CA SER A 30 3.17 -4.76 2.99
C SER A 30 3.51 -3.28 2.84
N VAL A 31 2.65 -2.40 3.34
CA VAL A 31 2.85 -0.95 3.28
C VAL A 31 3.12 -0.42 4.68
N LYS A 32 4.29 0.18 4.90
CA LYS A 32 4.65 0.85 6.15
C LYS A 32 4.73 2.35 5.92
N TYR A 33 4.04 3.09 6.75
CA TYR A 33 4.22 4.52 6.90
C TYR A 33 5.05 4.80 8.16
N GLU A 34 5.97 5.71 8.05
CA GLU A 34 6.86 6.04 9.17
C GLU A 34 7.17 7.53 9.21
N VAL A 35 7.11 8.11 10.40
CA VAL A 35 7.62 9.44 10.69
C VAL A 35 8.45 9.35 11.95
N VAL A 36 9.71 9.74 11.86
CA VAL A 36 10.66 9.78 12.97
C VAL A 36 11.18 11.21 13.09
N GLY A 37 11.33 11.71 14.31
CA GLY A 37 11.83 13.07 14.50
C GLY A 37 12.60 13.24 15.78
N THR A 38 13.40 14.28 15.80
CA THR A 38 14.14 14.73 16.97
C THR A 38 13.41 15.92 17.59
N PRO A 39 13.03 15.87 18.86
CA PRO A 39 12.37 16.98 19.53
C PRO A 39 13.30 18.21 19.64
N GLN A 40 12.71 19.39 19.65
CA GLN A 40 13.40 20.58 20.13
C GLN A 40 13.64 20.45 21.63
N GLN A 41 14.74 21.03 22.11
CA GLN A 41 15.08 21.01 23.52
C GLN A 41 13.91 21.56 24.38
N ASN A 42 13.54 20.80 25.41
CA ASN A 42 12.47 21.16 26.37
C ASN A 42 11.06 21.32 25.75
N SER A 43 10.79 20.72 24.61
CA SER A 43 9.49 20.81 23.95
C SER A 43 8.76 19.47 23.97
N ASN A 44 7.45 19.52 24.23
CA ASN A 44 6.58 18.38 24.01
C ASN A 44 6.25 18.29 22.52
N ILE A 45 6.57 17.15 21.94
CA ILE A 45 6.19 16.87 20.54
C ILE A 45 4.71 16.50 20.50
N SER A 46 4.03 17.03 19.54
CA SER A 46 2.67 16.62 19.19
C SER A 46 2.49 16.62 17.68
N GLY A 47 1.63 15.74 17.21
CA GLY A 47 1.31 15.67 15.79
C GLY A 47 0.05 14.87 15.56
N SER A 48 -0.62 15.16 14.47
CA SER A 48 -1.74 14.41 13.94
C SER A 48 -1.35 13.81 12.60
N ILE A 49 -1.81 12.60 12.35
CA ILE A 49 -1.52 11.87 11.11
C ILE A 49 -2.83 11.32 10.56
N SER A 50 -3.01 11.50 9.26
CA SER A 50 -4.09 10.89 8.50
C SER A 50 -3.48 10.08 7.36
N TYR A 51 -3.84 8.81 7.23
CA TYR A 51 -3.24 7.91 6.24
C TYR A 51 -4.28 7.02 5.56
N ILE A 52 -3.94 6.56 4.37
CA ILE A 52 -4.73 5.58 3.62
C ILE A 52 -4.40 4.20 4.20
N SER A 53 -5.41 3.48 4.71
CA SER A 53 -5.27 2.11 5.19
C SER A 53 -6.07 1.15 4.31
N LYS A 54 -5.81 -0.14 4.42
CA LYS A 54 -6.55 -1.17 3.68
C LYS A 54 -8.04 -1.22 4.01
N ASN A 55 -8.43 -0.70 5.17
CA ASN A 55 -9.81 -0.74 5.64
C ASN A 55 -10.51 0.63 5.60
N SER A 56 -9.76 1.70 5.34
CA SER A 56 -10.30 3.06 5.33
C SER A 56 -9.44 3.99 4.48
N PRO A 57 -10.04 4.82 3.63
CA PRO A 57 -9.30 5.84 2.88
C PRO A 57 -8.75 6.95 3.79
N THR A 58 -9.22 7.03 5.04
CA THR A 58 -8.78 8.04 6.01
C THR A 58 -8.75 7.42 7.40
N ALA A 59 -7.65 6.77 7.73
CA ALA A 59 -7.33 6.37 9.09
C ALA A 59 -6.55 7.50 9.78
N THR A 60 -6.67 7.61 11.09
CA THR A 60 -6.00 8.66 11.87
C THR A 60 -5.10 8.07 12.93
N GLY A 61 -4.02 8.75 13.21
CA GLY A 61 -3.10 8.45 14.29
C GLY A 61 -2.65 9.73 14.99
N SER A 62 -2.13 9.56 16.17
CA SER A 62 -1.47 10.64 16.91
C SER A 62 -0.03 10.27 17.18
N TRP A 63 0.83 11.26 17.18
CA TRP A 63 2.24 11.09 17.43
C TRP A 63 2.67 11.73 18.74
N SER A 64 3.51 11.03 19.47
CA SER A 64 4.14 11.53 20.71
C SER A 64 5.58 11.03 20.82
N ILE A 65 6.42 11.88 21.36
CA ILE A 65 7.78 11.64 21.84
C ILE A 65 8.88 11.47 20.78
N SER A 66 8.85 10.48 19.88
CA SER A 66 9.99 10.27 18.95
C SER A 66 9.62 9.77 17.58
N GLY A 67 8.41 9.35 17.37
CA GLY A 67 8.00 8.86 16.07
C GLY A 67 6.63 8.19 16.06
N TRP A 68 6.19 7.89 14.86
CA TRP A 68 4.98 7.15 14.57
C TRP A 68 5.25 6.20 13.42
N SER A 69 4.71 5.01 13.51
CA SER A 69 4.68 4.09 12.38
C SER A 69 3.45 3.21 12.40
N VAL A 70 2.99 2.83 11.23
CA VAL A 70 1.96 1.80 11.05
C VAL A 70 2.32 0.94 9.86
N THR A 71 2.04 -0.35 9.97
CA THR A 71 2.25 -1.32 8.88
C THR A 71 0.93 -2.00 8.54
N GLU A 72 0.54 -1.90 7.30
CA GLU A 72 -0.60 -2.61 6.71
C GLU A 72 -0.07 -3.81 5.93
N SER A 73 -0.31 -5.01 6.44
CA SER A 73 0.17 -6.26 5.80
C SER A 73 -0.94 -6.93 4.99
N ASN A 74 -0.55 -7.70 3.97
CA ASN A 74 -1.47 -8.42 3.09
C ASN A 74 -2.53 -7.51 2.45
N TRP A 75 -2.11 -6.35 1.99
CA TRP A 75 -2.98 -5.39 1.33
C TRP A 75 -3.04 -5.66 -0.17
N ALA A 76 -4.21 -6.05 -0.67
CA ALA A 76 -4.43 -6.27 -2.10
C ALA A 76 -4.51 -4.91 -2.82
N LEU A 77 -3.41 -4.52 -3.43
CA LEU A 77 -3.28 -3.30 -4.23
C LEU A 77 -3.05 -3.66 -5.70
N LYS A 78 -3.53 -2.81 -6.59
CA LYS A 78 -3.37 -2.94 -8.04
C LYS A 78 -2.47 -1.82 -8.57
N PRO A 79 -1.81 -2.01 -9.71
CA PRO A 79 -1.12 -0.92 -10.40
C PRO A 79 -2.05 0.28 -10.59
N GLY A 80 -1.59 1.45 -10.19
CA GLY A 80 -2.36 2.69 -10.19
C GLY A 80 -3.02 3.06 -8.85
N ASP A 81 -3.12 2.13 -7.90
CA ASP A 81 -3.60 2.44 -6.55
C ASP A 81 -2.61 3.36 -5.83
N LYS A 82 -3.14 4.27 -5.02
CA LYS A 82 -2.34 5.22 -4.25
C LYS A 82 -2.33 4.85 -2.78
N VAL A 83 -1.16 4.91 -2.19
CA VAL A 83 -0.94 4.85 -0.74
C VAL A 83 -0.31 6.16 -0.30
N GLY A 84 -0.57 6.60 0.92
CA GLY A 84 -0.02 7.88 1.37
C GLY A 84 -0.54 8.31 2.72
N PHE A 85 0.06 9.38 3.23
CA PHE A 85 -0.35 10.01 4.47
C PHE A 85 -0.08 11.52 4.45
N THR A 86 -0.80 12.22 5.30
CA THR A 86 -0.53 13.61 5.69
C THR A 86 -0.25 13.66 7.18
N ALA A 87 0.72 14.44 7.58
CA ALA A 87 1.05 14.66 8.99
C ALA A 87 1.17 16.14 9.27
N THR A 88 0.75 16.55 10.46
CA THR A 88 1.02 17.90 10.98
C THR A 88 1.91 17.76 12.19
N LEU A 89 3.10 18.31 12.12
CA LEU A 89 4.17 18.14 13.09
C LEU A 89 4.47 19.44 13.80
N SER A 90 4.76 19.36 15.10
CA SER A 90 5.12 20.52 15.89
C SER A 90 6.30 20.20 16.80
N ASN A 91 7.13 21.22 17.07
CA ASN A 91 8.23 21.18 18.03
C ASN A 91 9.35 20.18 17.67
N LEU A 92 9.63 20.00 16.41
CA LEU A 92 10.75 19.17 15.93
C LEU A 92 11.95 20.01 15.54
N ALA A 93 13.15 19.52 15.86
CA ALA A 93 14.41 20.02 15.34
C ALA A 93 14.75 19.40 13.98
N SER A 94 14.32 18.14 13.75
CA SER A 94 14.46 17.44 12.49
C SER A 94 13.41 16.35 12.38
N TYR A 95 13.13 15.90 11.16
CA TYR A 95 12.29 14.73 10.90
C TYR A 95 12.73 13.97 9.66
N GLN A 96 12.29 12.73 9.60
CA GLN A 96 12.28 11.88 8.42
C GLN A 96 10.91 11.24 8.31
N ALA A 97 10.31 11.32 7.13
CA ALA A 97 9.04 10.68 6.82
C ALA A 97 9.23 9.74 5.62
N ALA A 98 8.61 8.57 5.63
CA ALA A 98 8.79 7.59 4.57
C ALA A 98 7.53 6.74 4.31
N ILE A 99 7.39 6.32 3.05
CA ILE A 99 6.51 5.23 2.62
C ILE A 99 7.39 4.07 2.17
N ILE A 100 7.20 2.91 2.78
CA ILE A 100 7.98 1.70 2.52
C ILE A 100 7.00 0.62 2.05
N VAL A 101 7.23 0.07 0.85
CA VAL A 101 6.42 -0.99 0.26
C VAL A 101 7.28 -2.24 0.11
N ASP A 102 6.84 -3.35 0.68
CA ASP A 102 7.58 -4.63 0.71
C ASP A 102 9.04 -4.49 1.18
N GLY A 103 9.27 -3.60 2.14
CA GLY A 103 10.60 -3.33 2.69
C GLY A 103 11.46 -2.37 1.85
N VAL A 104 10.94 -1.87 0.73
CA VAL A 104 11.63 -0.89 -0.12
C VAL A 104 11.08 0.50 0.16
N MET A 105 11.96 1.46 0.44
CA MET A 105 11.59 2.87 0.61
C MET A 105 11.24 3.46 -0.77
N CYS A 106 9.96 3.78 -0.97
CA CYS A 106 9.41 4.26 -2.23
C CYS A 106 9.31 5.79 -2.28
N GLU A 107 8.96 6.41 -1.16
CA GLU A 107 8.87 7.86 -1.01
C GLU A 107 9.46 8.27 0.34
N PHE A 108 10.13 9.41 0.38
CA PHE A 108 10.63 9.97 1.63
C PHE A 108 10.71 11.50 1.58
N ASP A 109 10.64 12.10 2.76
CA ASP A 109 10.86 13.52 2.98
C ASP A 109 11.66 13.70 4.28
N LEU A 110 12.53 14.68 4.32
CA LEU A 110 13.34 14.95 5.50
C LEU A 110 13.65 16.45 5.65
N ALA A 111 13.74 16.89 6.87
CA ALA A 111 14.30 18.20 7.19
C ALA A 111 15.21 18.11 8.42
N ALA A 112 16.33 18.82 8.37
CA ALA A 112 17.31 18.93 9.44
C ALA A 112 17.35 20.37 10.02
N THR A 113 16.21 21.03 10.04
CA THR A 113 16.04 22.38 10.58
C THR A 113 14.86 22.44 11.51
N THR A 114 14.89 23.37 12.46
CA THR A 114 13.76 23.62 13.35
C THR A 114 12.50 23.91 12.55
N LEU A 115 11.47 23.11 12.75
CA LEU A 115 10.18 23.27 12.07
C LEU A 115 9.30 24.30 12.78
N PRO A 116 8.52 25.09 12.01
CA PRO A 116 7.48 25.91 12.61
C PRO A 116 6.39 25.05 13.26
N LEU A 117 5.55 25.66 14.07
CA LEU A 117 4.36 25.01 14.62
C LEU A 117 3.43 24.57 13.50
N ASN A 118 2.85 23.38 13.66
CA ASN A 118 1.89 22.80 12.70
C ASN A 118 2.46 22.67 11.29
N TYR A 119 3.69 22.20 11.17
CA TYR A 119 4.31 21.97 9.87
C TYR A 119 3.66 20.79 9.14
N PRO A 120 3.09 21.02 7.94
CA PRO A 120 2.43 19.97 7.19
C PRO A 120 3.44 19.15 6.37
N ILE A 121 3.25 17.83 6.36
CA ILE A 121 3.95 16.90 5.47
C ILE A 121 2.90 16.11 4.69
N THR A 122 3.14 15.87 3.42
CA THR A 122 2.31 14.99 2.59
C THR A 122 3.21 14.10 1.75
N LEU A 123 3.07 12.79 1.91
CA LEU A 123 3.71 11.80 1.06
C LEU A 123 2.67 10.93 0.38
N SER A 124 2.90 10.60 -0.88
CA SER A 124 2.06 9.66 -1.63
C SER A 124 2.88 8.87 -2.63
N TYR A 125 2.55 7.60 -2.79
CA TYR A 125 3.17 6.69 -3.75
C TYR A 125 2.09 5.97 -4.55
N THR A 126 2.32 5.79 -5.84
CA THR A 126 1.44 5.02 -6.74
C THR A 126 2.06 3.65 -6.99
N ILE A 127 1.30 2.59 -6.76
CA ILE A 127 1.74 1.22 -6.98
C ILE A 127 1.96 0.99 -8.49
N GLU A 128 3.10 0.42 -8.84
CA GLU A 128 3.52 0.11 -10.21
C GLU A 128 3.19 -1.34 -10.61
#